data_870094c34a4220ad15231e95953e47e0
#
_entry.id   870094c34a4220ad15231e95953e47e0
#
_cell.length_a   1.000
_cell.length_b   1.000
_cell.length_c   1.000
_cell.angle_alpha   90.00
_cell.angle_beta   90.00
_cell.angle_gamma   90.00
#
_symmetry.space_group_name_H-M   'P 1'
#
loop_
_entity.id
_entity.type
_entity.pdbx_description
1 polymer ?
#
loop_
_entity_poly.entity_id
_entity_poly.type
_entity_poly.pdbx_seq_one_letter_code
_entity_poly.pdbx_strand_id
1 'polypeptide(L)'
;MPEYRPPHIRTATPADEEQLARLDRDTWSTLHAVTPRPQPPYPAFFDERHLPEDYLVAELDRRLVGYIRLAFPTPLASNAHVRQIQGLAVSDRARGLGVGRALIRAAVAEARRRGARRLTLRVLGHNTPARRLYESEGFVVEGVLPGEFCLDGVYVDDVAMGRAL
;
A
#
# COMPACT_ATOMS: atom_id res chain seq x y z
N MET A 1 19.96 -3.07 -24.32
CA MET A 1 18.83 -3.30 -23.39
C MET A 1 19.32 -3.10 -21.97
N PRO A 2 18.74 -2.20 -21.22
CA PRO A 2 19.08 -2.15 -19.80
C PRO A 2 18.70 -3.47 -19.15
N GLU A 3 19.61 -4.06 -18.40
CA GLU A 3 19.31 -5.24 -17.60
C GLU A 3 18.18 -4.91 -16.62
N TYR A 4 17.13 -5.73 -16.63
CA TYR A 4 16.09 -5.64 -15.61
C TYR A 4 16.71 -5.92 -14.23
N ARG A 5 16.75 -4.90 -13.40
CA ARG A 5 17.14 -5.06 -12.00
C ARG A 5 15.88 -5.05 -11.13
N PRO A 6 15.60 -6.15 -10.44
CA PRO A 6 14.46 -6.16 -9.51
C PRO A 6 14.69 -5.14 -8.40
N PRO A 7 13.63 -4.50 -7.87
CA PRO A 7 13.77 -3.61 -6.73
C PRO A 7 14.24 -4.37 -5.50
N HIS A 8 15.07 -3.72 -4.70
CA HIS A 8 15.46 -4.23 -3.40
C HIS A 8 14.37 -3.89 -2.38
N ILE A 9 13.80 -4.92 -1.75
CA ILE A 9 12.75 -4.75 -0.75
C ILE A 9 13.34 -4.96 0.65
N ARG A 10 13.08 -4.04 1.55
CA ARG A 10 13.49 -4.11 2.96
C ARG A 10 12.47 -3.45 3.87
N THR A 11 12.57 -3.73 5.16
CA THR A 11 11.81 -3.00 6.17
C THR A 11 12.30 -1.54 6.24
N ALA A 12 11.37 -0.61 6.44
CA ALA A 12 11.71 0.79 6.62
C ALA A 12 12.45 1.03 7.95
N THR A 13 13.21 2.10 7.98
CA THR A 13 13.88 2.61 9.19
C THR A 13 13.52 4.08 9.40
N PRO A 14 13.76 4.64 10.60
CA PRO A 14 13.49 6.08 10.82
C PRO A 14 14.22 7.01 9.83
N ALA A 15 15.36 6.59 9.29
CA ALA A 15 16.10 7.35 8.29
C ALA A 15 15.37 7.51 6.95
N ASP A 16 14.32 6.73 6.71
CA ASP A 16 13.52 6.79 5.47
C ASP A 16 12.43 7.86 5.52
N GLU A 17 12.24 8.53 6.65
CA GLU A 17 11.16 9.50 6.89
C GLU A 17 10.98 10.51 5.76
N GLU A 18 12.06 11.19 5.38
CA GLU A 18 11.97 12.26 4.39
C GLU A 18 11.61 11.76 3.00
N GLN A 19 12.24 10.67 2.56
CA GLN A 19 11.95 10.08 1.25
C GLN A 19 10.51 9.54 1.18
N LEU A 20 10.03 8.89 2.25
CA LEU A 20 8.67 8.37 2.30
C LEU A 20 7.63 9.48 2.34
N ALA A 21 7.86 10.53 3.11
CA ALA A 21 6.97 11.69 3.15
C ALA A 21 6.85 12.35 1.78
N ARG A 22 7.97 12.51 1.07
CA ARG A 22 7.98 13.06 -0.29
C ARG A 22 7.26 12.14 -1.28
N LEU A 23 7.54 10.85 -1.24
CA LEU A 23 6.89 9.86 -2.10
C LEU A 23 5.37 9.90 -1.93
N ASP A 24 4.91 9.93 -0.68
CA ASP A 24 3.49 9.96 -0.36
C ASP A 24 2.80 11.21 -0.91
N ARG A 25 3.44 12.38 -0.78
CA ARG A 25 2.92 13.63 -1.35
C ARG A 25 2.91 13.61 -2.88
N ASP A 26 3.99 13.13 -3.49
CA ASP A 26 4.16 13.15 -4.95
C ASP A 26 3.21 12.18 -5.66
N THR A 27 2.81 11.11 -4.98
CA THR A 27 1.90 10.09 -5.53
C THR A 27 0.44 10.35 -5.19
N TRP A 28 0.13 11.37 -4.41
CA TRP A 28 -1.25 11.68 -4.06
C TRP A 28 -2.11 11.89 -5.31
N SER A 29 -3.25 11.21 -5.36
CA SER A 29 -4.25 11.42 -6.42
C SER A 29 -5.62 10.91 -5.97
N THR A 30 -6.69 11.40 -6.61
CA THR A 30 -8.06 10.93 -6.37
C THR A 30 -8.30 9.51 -6.86
N LEU A 31 -7.34 8.92 -7.57
CA LEU A 31 -7.42 7.51 -7.96
C LEU A 31 -7.35 6.57 -6.75
N HIS A 32 -6.61 6.96 -5.70
CA HIS A 32 -6.41 6.09 -4.53
C HIS A 32 -6.64 6.78 -3.18
N ALA A 33 -6.59 8.10 -3.10
CA ALA A 33 -6.67 8.84 -1.85
C ALA A 33 -8.08 9.36 -1.57
N VAL A 34 -8.54 9.17 -0.35
CA VAL A 34 -9.82 9.70 0.15
C VAL A 34 -9.65 10.97 0.96
N THR A 35 -8.41 11.32 1.31
CA THR A 35 -8.05 12.56 1.99
C THR A 35 -7.76 13.67 0.99
N PRO A 36 -7.92 14.95 1.37
CA PRO A 36 -7.55 16.04 0.48
C PRO A 36 -6.06 16.07 0.20
N ARG A 37 -5.67 16.72 -0.90
CA ARG A 37 -4.25 16.92 -1.23
C ARG A 37 -3.54 17.58 -0.04
N PRO A 38 -2.42 16.98 0.41
CA PRO A 38 -1.66 17.55 1.52
C PRO A 38 -1.19 18.98 1.24
N GLN A 39 -1.27 19.82 2.25
CA GLN A 39 -0.82 21.21 2.21
C GLN A 39 0.18 21.46 3.35
N PRO A 40 1.18 22.35 3.15
CA PRO A 40 2.07 22.72 4.24
C PRO A 40 1.32 23.39 5.42
N PRO A 41 1.77 23.20 6.68
CA PRO A 41 2.88 22.36 7.10
C PRO A 41 2.54 20.87 7.03
N TYR A 42 3.47 20.05 6.50
CA TYR A 42 3.25 18.62 6.37
C TYR A 42 3.50 17.90 7.69
N PRO A 43 2.62 16.96 8.10
CA PRO A 43 2.89 16.12 9.27
C PRO A 43 4.02 15.14 8.98
N ALA A 44 4.61 14.60 10.04
CA ALA A 44 5.59 13.52 9.92
C ALA A 44 4.94 12.28 9.27
N PHE A 45 5.72 11.54 8.49
CA PHE A 45 5.29 10.28 7.89
C PHE A 45 5.14 9.19 8.95
N PHE A 46 6.16 9.03 9.80
CA PHE A 46 6.11 8.13 10.95
C PHE A 46 5.58 8.85 12.19
N ASP A 47 4.77 8.17 12.94
CA ASP A 47 4.19 8.62 14.21
C ASP A 47 3.86 7.40 15.09
N GLU A 48 3.11 7.60 16.18
CA GLU A 48 2.75 6.52 17.11
C GLU A 48 1.90 5.41 16.48
N ARG A 49 1.19 5.70 15.38
CA ARG A 49 0.34 4.74 14.66
C ARG A 49 0.97 4.23 13.37
N HIS A 50 2.01 4.88 12.90
CA HIS A 50 2.69 4.59 11.65
C HIS A 50 4.17 4.36 11.94
N LEU A 51 4.49 3.13 12.37
CA LEU A 51 5.84 2.77 12.79
C LEU A 51 6.66 2.26 11.60
N PRO A 52 7.97 2.53 11.55
CA PRO A 52 8.82 2.05 10.46
C PRO A 52 8.73 0.54 10.22
N GLU A 53 8.64 -0.27 11.27
CA GLU A 53 8.55 -1.73 11.18
C GLU A 53 7.29 -2.24 10.47
N ASP A 54 6.27 -1.41 10.30
CA ASP A 54 5.04 -1.77 9.57
C ASP A 54 5.14 -1.55 8.06
N TYR A 55 6.24 -0.95 7.61
CA TYR A 55 6.45 -0.61 6.21
C TYR A 55 7.55 -1.45 5.58
N LEU A 56 7.28 -1.94 4.37
CA LEU A 56 8.28 -2.45 3.46
C LEU A 56 8.52 -1.40 2.38
N VAL A 57 9.76 -1.13 2.08
CA VAL A 57 10.16 -0.14 1.09
C VAL A 57 10.88 -0.80 -0.08
N ALA A 58 10.72 -0.24 -1.26
CA ALA A 58 11.37 -0.69 -2.47
C ALA A 58 12.41 0.34 -2.91
N GLU A 59 13.62 -0.12 -3.18
CA GLU A 59 14.72 0.70 -3.70
C GLU A 59 15.10 0.28 -5.12
N LEU A 60 15.32 1.26 -5.96
CA LEU A 60 16.04 1.13 -7.24
C LEU A 60 17.20 2.12 -7.25
N ASP A 61 18.40 1.64 -7.54
CA ASP A 61 19.62 2.47 -7.58
C ASP A 61 19.78 3.32 -6.30
N ARG A 62 19.53 2.71 -5.14
CA ARG A 62 19.62 3.31 -3.80
C ARG A 62 18.60 4.43 -3.51
N ARG A 63 17.56 4.56 -4.34
CA ARG A 63 16.47 5.51 -4.12
C ARG A 63 15.18 4.78 -3.79
N LEU A 64 14.44 5.29 -2.81
CA LEU A 64 13.11 4.78 -2.51
C LEU A 64 12.16 5.11 -3.66
N VAL A 65 11.52 4.08 -4.20
CA VAL A 65 10.58 4.20 -5.32
C VAL A 65 9.19 3.67 -4.98
N GLY A 66 9.03 3.10 -3.81
CA GLY A 66 7.72 2.61 -3.37
C GLY A 66 7.71 2.14 -1.93
N TYR A 67 6.50 1.98 -1.39
CA TYR A 67 6.29 1.36 -0.09
C TYR A 67 4.97 0.59 -0.05
N ILE A 68 4.88 -0.33 0.89
CA ILE A 68 3.63 -0.98 1.28
C ILE A 68 3.58 -1.07 2.80
N ARG A 69 2.39 -0.82 3.38
CA ARG A 69 2.18 -0.89 4.82
C ARG A 69 1.33 -2.10 5.17
N LEU A 70 1.79 -2.86 6.16
CA LEU A 70 1.04 -3.94 6.79
C LEU A 70 0.60 -3.48 8.18
N ALA A 71 -0.68 -3.69 8.49
CA ALA A 71 -1.23 -3.36 9.79
C ALA A 71 -2.23 -4.42 10.24
N PHE A 72 -2.55 -4.41 11.52
CA PHE A 72 -3.74 -5.10 12.01
C PHE A 72 -4.98 -4.33 11.59
N PRO A 73 -6.03 -4.99 11.05
CA PRO A 73 -7.27 -4.30 10.70
C PRO A 73 -8.01 -3.76 11.93
N THR A 74 -7.90 -4.44 13.06
CA THR A 74 -8.47 -4.05 14.36
C THR A 74 -7.53 -4.46 15.49
N PRO A 75 -7.68 -3.92 16.71
CA PRO A 75 -6.92 -4.37 17.88
C PRO A 75 -7.47 -5.66 18.53
N LEU A 76 -8.48 -6.29 17.95
CA LEU A 76 -9.15 -7.44 18.52
C LEU A 76 -8.30 -8.71 18.40
N ALA A 77 -8.16 -9.45 19.49
CA ALA A 77 -7.47 -10.74 19.49
C ALA A 77 -8.17 -11.77 18.58
N SER A 78 -9.48 -11.66 18.42
CA SER A 78 -10.27 -12.59 17.59
C SER A 78 -9.98 -12.52 16.10
N ASN A 79 -9.34 -11.44 15.61
CA ASN A 79 -8.87 -11.36 14.23
C ASN A 79 -7.36 -11.10 14.11
N ALA A 80 -6.59 -11.46 15.13
CA ALA A 80 -5.13 -11.33 15.12
C ALA A 80 -4.45 -12.18 14.04
N HIS A 81 -5.16 -13.12 13.44
CA HIS A 81 -4.70 -13.93 12.31
C HIS A 81 -4.82 -13.20 10.95
N VAL A 82 -5.33 -11.97 10.95
CA VAL A 82 -5.49 -11.15 9.73
C VAL A 82 -4.48 -10.01 9.75
N ARG A 83 -3.87 -9.73 8.59
CA ARG A 83 -3.17 -8.47 8.33
C ARG A 83 -3.86 -7.76 7.20
N GLN A 84 -3.71 -6.45 7.17
CA GLN A 84 -4.30 -5.60 6.15
C GLN A 84 -3.23 -4.73 5.51
N ILE A 85 -3.25 -4.65 4.19
CA ILE A 85 -2.49 -3.65 3.45
C ILE A 85 -3.22 -2.31 3.61
N GLN A 86 -2.54 -1.35 4.23
CA GLN A 86 -3.10 -0.02 4.52
C GLN A 86 -2.27 1.09 3.87
N GLY A 87 -1.76 0.83 2.71
CA GLY A 87 -1.01 1.78 1.90
C GLY A 87 -0.12 1.06 0.92
N LEU A 88 -0.14 1.51 -0.30
CA LEU A 88 0.74 1.08 -1.38
C LEU A 88 0.96 2.28 -2.28
N ALA A 89 2.19 2.70 -2.42
CA ALA A 89 2.57 3.77 -3.32
C ALA A 89 3.81 3.40 -4.13
N VAL A 90 3.79 3.74 -5.39
CA VAL A 90 4.93 3.56 -6.30
C VAL A 90 5.16 4.87 -7.03
N SER A 91 6.42 5.33 -7.03
CA SER A 91 6.82 6.53 -7.75
C SER A 91 6.46 6.42 -9.24
N ASP A 92 5.97 7.51 -9.83
CA ASP A 92 5.64 7.55 -11.26
C ASP A 92 6.82 7.17 -12.15
N ARG A 93 8.04 7.48 -11.71
CA ARG A 93 9.28 7.12 -12.43
C ARG A 93 9.55 5.62 -12.46
N ALA A 94 8.98 4.86 -11.52
CA ALA A 94 9.19 3.43 -11.39
C ALA A 94 7.96 2.60 -11.81
N ARG A 95 6.93 3.21 -12.34
CA ARG A 95 5.74 2.50 -12.84
C ARG A 95 6.10 1.63 -14.03
N GLY A 96 5.45 0.48 -14.13
CA GLY A 96 5.71 -0.48 -15.19
C GLY A 96 6.97 -1.32 -15.00
N LEU A 97 7.70 -1.14 -13.89
CA LEU A 97 8.92 -1.89 -13.57
C LEU A 97 8.70 -3.04 -12.58
N GLY A 98 7.45 -3.35 -12.26
CA GLY A 98 7.12 -4.47 -11.35
C GLY A 98 7.30 -4.16 -9.86
N VAL A 99 7.48 -2.89 -9.48
CA VAL A 99 7.68 -2.49 -8.07
C VAL A 99 6.46 -2.80 -7.20
N GLY A 100 5.26 -2.45 -7.67
CA GLY A 100 4.02 -2.74 -6.94
C GLY A 100 3.84 -4.25 -6.69
N ARG A 101 4.08 -5.06 -7.70
CA ARG A 101 4.00 -6.52 -7.59
C ARG A 101 5.03 -7.07 -6.61
N ALA A 102 6.27 -6.57 -6.67
CA ALA A 102 7.32 -6.97 -5.74
C ALA A 102 6.96 -6.62 -4.30
N LEU A 103 6.40 -5.43 -4.06
CA LEU A 103 5.94 -5.01 -2.74
C LEU A 103 4.79 -5.88 -2.23
N ILE A 104 3.81 -6.19 -3.06
CA ILE A 104 2.69 -7.08 -2.67
C ILE A 104 3.21 -8.47 -2.31
N ARG A 105 4.09 -9.05 -3.11
CA ARG A 105 4.69 -10.36 -2.83
C ARG A 105 5.51 -10.36 -1.54
N ALA A 106 6.26 -9.30 -1.29
CA ALA A 106 6.99 -9.13 -0.05
C ALA A 106 6.04 -8.99 1.16
N ALA A 107 4.94 -8.27 1.00
CA ALA A 107 3.91 -8.15 2.04
C ALA A 107 3.24 -9.50 2.34
N VAL A 108 2.95 -10.29 1.34
CA VAL A 108 2.43 -11.66 1.51
C VAL A 108 3.40 -12.53 2.30
N ALA A 109 4.69 -12.50 1.93
CA ALA A 109 5.73 -13.26 2.64
C ALA A 109 5.88 -12.80 4.09
N GLU A 110 5.88 -11.49 4.33
CA GLU A 110 6.01 -10.90 5.67
C GLU A 110 4.78 -11.21 6.55
N ALA A 111 3.58 -11.13 5.99
CA ALA A 111 2.35 -11.50 6.70
C ALA A 111 2.38 -12.96 7.15
N ARG A 112 2.81 -13.87 6.26
CA ARG A 112 3.02 -15.29 6.61
C ARG A 112 4.05 -15.46 7.72
N ARG A 113 5.18 -14.77 7.62
CA ARG A 113 6.24 -14.82 8.63
C ARG A 113 5.73 -14.38 10.01
N ARG A 114 4.83 -13.41 10.05
CA ARG A 114 4.18 -12.92 11.27
C ARG A 114 3.02 -13.81 11.75
N GLY A 115 2.78 -14.93 11.10
CA GLY A 115 1.76 -15.91 11.49
C GLY A 115 0.34 -15.59 11.01
N ALA A 116 0.17 -14.64 10.11
CA ALA A 116 -1.14 -14.33 9.54
C ALA A 116 -1.63 -15.46 8.63
N ARG A 117 -2.95 -15.66 8.61
CA ARG A 117 -3.65 -16.62 7.75
C ARG A 117 -4.46 -15.96 6.65
N ARG A 118 -4.68 -14.66 6.77
CA ARG A 118 -5.41 -13.84 5.80
C ARG A 118 -4.72 -12.51 5.61
N LEU A 119 -4.75 -12.02 4.37
CA LEU A 119 -4.32 -10.67 4.02
C LEU A 119 -5.47 -9.98 3.29
N THR A 120 -5.85 -8.80 3.77
CA THR A 120 -6.96 -8.02 3.23
C THR A 120 -6.51 -6.62 2.83
N LEU A 121 -7.36 -5.91 2.11
CA LEU A 121 -7.15 -4.52 1.71
C LEU A 121 -8.47 -3.83 1.36
N ARG A 122 -8.43 -2.51 1.28
CA ARG A 122 -9.47 -1.68 0.67
C ARG A 122 -8.89 -0.96 -0.53
N VAL A 123 -9.67 -0.87 -1.59
CA VAL A 123 -9.29 -0.17 -2.84
C VAL A 123 -10.51 0.53 -3.41
N LEU A 124 -10.33 1.76 -3.90
CA LEU A 124 -11.42 2.49 -4.53
C LEU A 124 -11.85 1.80 -5.83
N GLY A 125 -13.17 1.73 -6.04
CA GLY A 125 -13.74 0.97 -7.14
C GLY A 125 -13.26 1.39 -8.52
N HIS A 126 -12.94 2.68 -8.71
CA HIS A 126 -12.43 3.22 -9.96
C HIS A 126 -10.90 3.04 -10.14
N ASN A 127 -10.21 2.53 -9.13
CA ASN A 127 -8.77 2.29 -9.23
C ASN A 127 -8.51 0.95 -9.94
N THR A 128 -8.76 0.92 -11.23
CA THR A 128 -8.62 -0.28 -12.05
C THR A 128 -7.21 -0.84 -12.07
N PRO A 129 -6.14 -0.05 -12.21
CA PRO A 129 -4.79 -0.60 -12.19
C PRO A 129 -4.45 -1.35 -10.90
N ALA A 130 -4.80 -0.79 -9.74
CA ALA A 130 -4.56 -1.43 -8.46
C ALA A 130 -5.40 -2.70 -8.29
N ARG A 131 -6.68 -2.64 -8.65
CA ARG A 131 -7.58 -3.81 -8.58
C ARG A 131 -7.05 -4.97 -9.41
N ARG A 132 -6.64 -4.71 -10.65
CA ARG A 132 -6.06 -5.73 -11.53
C ARG A 132 -4.77 -6.32 -10.97
N LEU A 133 -3.92 -5.48 -10.39
CA LEU A 133 -2.68 -5.94 -9.77
C LEU A 133 -2.98 -6.86 -8.58
N TYR A 134 -3.89 -6.47 -7.70
CA TYR A 134 -4.29 -7.32 -6.56
C TYR A 134 -4.92 -8.63 -7.03
N GLU A 135 -5.82 -8.59 -8.01
CA GLU A 135 -6.43 -9.80 -8.58
C GLU A 135 -5.37 -10.74 -9.14
N SER A 136 -4.37 -10.22 -9.85
CA SER A 136 -3.27 -11.01 -10.41
C SER A 136 -2.40 -11.66 -9.34
N GLU A 137 -2.43 -11.15 -8.12
CA GLU A 137 -1.70 -11.69 -6.96
C GLU A 137 -2.60 -12.50 -6.02
N GLY A 138 -3.77 -12.93 -6.50
CA GLY A 138 -4.63 -13.87 -5.80
C GLY A 138 -5.65 -13.25 -4.85
N PHE A 139 -5.80 -11.93 -4.83
CA PHE A 139 -6.87 -11.28 -4.08
C PHE A 139 -8.19 -11.37 -4.83
N VAL A 140 -9.27 -11.57 -4.09
CA VAL A 140 -10.63 -11.60 -4.62
C VAL A 140 -11.49 -10.54 -3.93
N VAL A 141 -12.50 -10.04 -4.63
CA VAL A 141 -13.47 -9.12 -4.04
C VAL A 141 -14.28 -9.86 -2.97
N GLU A 142 -14.32 -9.30 -1.77
CA GLU A 142 -15.08 -9.84 -0.64
C GLU A 142 -16.30 -9.00 -0.29
N GLY A 143 -16.33 -7.76 -0.75
CA GLY A 143 -17.45 -6.86 -0.53
C GLY A 143 -17.26 -5.52 -1.21
N VAL A 144 -18.37 -4.82 -1.39
CA VAL A 144 -18.39 -3.48 -1.99
C VAL A 144 -19.28 -2.58 -1.14
N LEU A 145 -18.78 -1.40 -0.77
CA LEU A 145 -19.56 -0.33 -0.18
C LEU A 145 -19.87 0.68 -1.29
N PRO A 146 -21.10 0.66 -1.86
CA PRO A 146 -21.39 1.49 -3.03
C PRO A 146 -21.47 2.97 -2.64
N GLY A 147 -20.83 3.82 -3.44
CA GLY A 147 -20.86 5.27 -3.26
C GLY A 147 -20.31 5.75 -1.92
N GLU A 148 -19.41 5.01 -1.30
CA GLU A 148 -18.91 5.28 0.05
C GLU A 148 -18.20 6.62 0.18
N PHE A 149 -17.45 7.04 -0.84
CA PHE A 149 -16.71 8.30 -0.84
C PHE A 149 -17.18 9.21 -1.97
N CYS A 150 -17.18 10.51 -1.71
CA CYS A 150 -17.39 11.53 -2.72
C CYS A 150 -16.08 12.28 -2.97
N LEU A 151 -15.49 12.10 -4.14
CA LEU A 151 -14.22 12.70 -4.54
C LEU A 151 -14.47 13.66 -5.71
N ASP A 152 -14.23 14.96 -5.47
CA ASP A 152 -14.48 16.01 -6.47
C ASP A 152 -15.90 15.95 -7.09
N GLY A 153 -16.90 15.69 -6.24
CA GLY A 153 -18.29 15.59 -6.66
C GLY A 153 -18.70 14.26 -7.29
N VAL A 154 -17.77 13.28 -7.37
CA VAL A 154 -18.03 11.95 -7.91
C VAL A 154 -18.07 10.92 -6.77
N TYR A 155 -19.17 10.16 -6.69
CA TYR A 155 -19.31 9.08 -5.73
C TYR A 155 -18.57 7.84 -6.23
N VAL A 156 -17.74 7.28 -5.37
CA VAL A 156 -16.93 6.10 -5.69
C VAL A 156 -17.15 5.00 -4.66
N ASP A 157 -17.05 3.75 -5.11
CA ASP A 157 -17.18 2.59 -4.24
C ASP A 157 -15.91 2.35 -3.45
N ASP A 158 -16.06 1.78 -2.26
CA ASP A 158 -14.97 1.21 -1.48
C ASP A 158 -15.03 -0.31 -1.59
N VAL A 159 -14.02 -0.93 -2.17
CA VAL A 159 -13.98 -2.36 -2.45
C VAL A 159 -13.07 -3.05 -1.46
N ALA A 160 -13.61 -4.04 -0.75
CA ALA A 160 -12.83 -4.92 0.11
C ALA A 160 -12.34 -6.13 -0.68
N MET A 161 -11.05 -6.40 -0.61
CA MET A 161 -10.44 -7.56 -1.22
C MET A 161 -9.64 -8.35 -0.18
N GLY A 162 -9.48 -9.65 -0.42
CA GLY A 162 -8.71 -10.50 0.49
C GLY A 162 -8.23 -11.77 -0.17
N ARG A 163 -7.27 -12.40 0.50
CA ARG A 163 -6.76 -13.72 0.12
C ARG A 163 -6.34 -14.52 1.35
N ALA A 164 -6.42 -15.85 1.23
CA ALA A 164 -5.80 -16.77 2.17
C ALA A 164 -4.27 -16.76 2.01
N LEU A 165 -3.59 -16.99 3.12
CA LEU A 165 -2.12 -17.11 3.13
C LEU A 165 -1.66 -18.53 3.35
#